data_bb0898f75d6782bfb4cb1771c868fe11
#
_entry.id   bb0898f75d6782bfb4cb1771c868fe11
#
_cell.length_a   1.000
_cell.length_b   1.000
_cell.length_c   1.000
_cell.angle_alpha   90.00
_cell.angle_beta   90.00
_cell.angle_gamma   90.00
#
_symmetry.space_group_name_H-M   'P 1'
#
loop_
_entity.id
_entity.type
_entity.pdbx_description
1 polymer ?
#
loop_
_entity_poly.entity_id
_entity_poly.type
_entity_poly.pdbx_seq_one_letter_code
_entity_poly.pdbx_strand_id
1 'polypeptide(L)'
;MANTLNYLDIKTVVVSCGTCYDQLQGYKFEDIFPGCRIIDIHEYLLEKNIRLENGAGYLYHDPCHTPMKLQDPMKTVKALVGDAVVKSARCCGESGTLGVTRPDISTQVRFRKEEELRKDETALRAVQAARGLAAPDADLKILTSCPSCLQGLSRYGEDLKSGLLEADYIVVEMARKILGENWMPEYVKRANAGGIERVLV
;
A
#
# COMPACT_ATOMS: atom_id res chain seq x y z
N MET A 1 15.34 -19.47 -3.02
CA MET A 1 13.99 -19.39 -2.44
C MET A 1 13.42 -20.78 -2.12
N ALA A 2 13.27 -21.70 -3.07
CA ALA A 2 12.71 -23.04 -2.81
C ALA A 2 13.40 -23.80 -1.67
N ASN A 3 14.73 -23.94 -1.74
CA ASN A 3 15.50 -24.63 -0.70
C ASN A 3 15.33 -23.97 0.68
N THR A 4 15.26 -22.65 0.74
CA THR A 4 15.08 -21.91 1.99
C THR A 4 13.69 -22.16 2.61
N LEU A 5 12.64 -22.15 1.79
CA LEU A 5 11.28 -22.42 2.28
C LEU A 5 11.15 -23.81 2.86
N ASN A 6 11.72 -24.82 2.18
CA ASN A 6 11.70 -26.20 2.64
C ASN A 6 12.57 -26.40 3.88
N TYR A 7 13.78 -25.82 3.89
CA TYR A 7 14.72 -25.97 5.02
C TYR A 7 14.15 -25.36 6.31
N LEU A 8 13.50 -24.21 6.21
CA LEU A 8 12.92 -23.50 7.35
C LEU A 8 11.50 -23.93 7.69
N ASP A 9 10.92 -24.88 6.97
CA ASP A 9 9.54 -25.36 7.13
C ASP A 9 8.51 -24.20 7.13
N ILE A 10 8.65 -23.26 6.21
CA ILE A 10 7.81 -22.08 6.12
C ILE A 10 6.37 -22.48 5.73
N LYS A 11 5.41 -22.08 6.54
CA LYS A 11 3.98 -22.36 6.33
C LYS A 11 3.20 -21.22 5.69
N THR A 12 3.76 -20.01 5.73
CA THR A 12 3.09 -18.82 5.16
C THR A 12 4.13 -17.90 4.53
N VAL A 13 3.92 -17.58 3.27
CA VAL A 13 4.65 -16.54 2.55
C VAL A 13 3.76 -15.32 2.46
N VAL A 14 4.21 -14.22 3.05
CA VAL A 14 3.52 -12.94 3.00
C VAL A 14 4.13 -12.09 1.90
N VAL A 15 3.30 -11.59 1.00
CA VAL A 15 3.71 -10.74 -0.13
C VAL A 15 3.16 -9.33 0.01
N SER A 16 3.88 -8.34 -0.47
CA SER A 16 3.51 -6.92 -0.42
C SER A 16 3.30 -6.30 -1.81
N CYS A 17 3.18 -7.12 -2.84
CA CYS A 17 3.09 -6.68 -4.23
C CYS A 17 2.16 -7.59 -5.02
N GLY A 18 1.16 -7.01 -5.69
CA GLY A 18 0.18 -7.77 -6.47
C GLY A 18 0.80 -8.55 -7.64
N THR A 19 1.77 -7.95 -8.33
CA THR A 19 2.50 -8.65 -9.40
C THR A 19 3.27 -9.86 -8.86
N CYS A 20 3.91 -9.73 -7.69
CA CYS A 20 4.60 -10.86 -7.06
C CYS A 20 3.60 -11.97 -6.67
N TYR A 21 2.44 -11.59 -6.15
CA TYR A 21 1.37 -12.53 -5.82
C TYR A 21 0.92 -13.31 -7.06
N ASP A 22 0.57 -12.59 -8.14
CA ASP A 22 0.10 -13.18 -9.39
C ASP A 22 1.14 -14.10 -10.03
N GLN A 23 2.43 -13.71 -9.99
CA GLN A 23 3.51 -14.56 -10.50
C GLN A 23 3.68 -15.85 -9.69
N LEU A 24 3.65 -15.77 -8.37
CA LEU A 24 3.76 -16.96 -7.52
C LEU A 24 2.57 -17.90 -7.73
N GLN A 25 1.35 -17.37 -7.86
CA GLN A 25 0.18 -18.17 -8.21
C GLN A 25 0.31 -18.81 -9.60
N GLY A 26 0.79 -18.06 -10.59
CA GLY A 26 1.03 -18.57 -11.93
C GLY A 26 2.01 -19.76 -11.98
N TYR A 27 2.96 -19.80 -11.05
CA TYR A 27 3.85 -20.96 -10.88
C TYR A 27 3.24 -22.12 -10.10
N LYS A 28 1.96 -22.03 -9.75
CA LYS A 28 1.29 -23.03 -8.91
C LYS A 28 2.06 -23.29 -7.61
N PHE A 29 2.30 -22.21 -6.88
CA PHE A 29 3.15 -22.22 -5.71
C PHE A 29 2.77 -23.28 -4.69
N GLU A 30 1.48 -23.51 -4.45
CA GLU A 30 0.99 -24.49 -3.50
C GLU A 30 1.24 -25.94 -3.94
N ASP A 31 1.30 -26.20 -5.26
CA ASP A 31 1.68 -27.52 -5.79
C ASP A 31 3.18 -27.79 -5.60
N ILE A 32 4.01 -26.73 -5.67
CA ILE A 32 5.47 -26.83 -5.47
C ILE A 32 5.81 -26.92 -3.98
N PHE A 33 5.04 -26.24 -3.14
CA PHE A 33 5.22 -26.16 -1.68
C PHE A 33 3.95 -26.55 -0.94
N PRO A 34 3.56 -27.83 -0.92
CA PRO A 34 2.36 -28.28 -0.23
C PRO A 34 2.37 -27.88 1.26
N GLY A 35 1.29 -27.26 1.70
CA GLY A 35 1.16 -26.78 3.07
C GLY A 35 1.81 -25.42 3.37
N CYS A 36 2.38 -24.76 2.35
CA CYS A 36 2.84 -23.38 2.42
C CYS A 36 1.88 -22.48 1.64
N ARG A 37 1.15 -21.62 2.32
CA ARG A 37 0.21 -20.69 1.68
C ARG A 37 0.89 -19.36 1.33
N ILE A 38 0.33 -18.70 0.30
CA ILE A 38 0.64 -17.29 0.00
C ILE A 38 -0.52 -16.44 0.51
N ILE A 39 -0.20 -15.31 1.13
CA ILE A 39 -1.16 -14.30 1.55
C ILE A 39 -0.58 -12.91 1.34
N ASP A 40 -1.43 -11.95 1.02
CA ASP A 40 -1.06 -10.55 0.98
C ASP A 40 -0.88 -9.99 2.40
N ILE A 41 0.04 -9.04 2.55
CA ILE A 41 0.35 -8.42 3.85
C ILE A 41 -0.87 -7.74 4.49
N HIS A 42 -1.75 -7.11 3.70
CA HIS A 42 -2.92 -6.41 4.20
C HIS A 42 -3.96 -7.39 4.77
N GLU A 43 -4.23 -8.47 4.05
CA GLU A 43 -5.12 -9.54 4.51
C GLU A 43 -4.51 -10.29 5.69
N TYR A 44 -3.19 -10.49 5.69
CA TYR A 44 -2.47 -11.09 6.81
C TYR A 44 -2.56 -10.25 8.09
N LEU A 45 -2.44 -8.92 7.99
CA LEU A 45 -2.62 -8.02 9.14
C LEU A 45 -4.04 -8.12 9.71
N LEU A 46 -5.06 -8.24 8.86
CA LEU A 46 -6.44 -8.47 9.32
C LEU A 46 -6.58 -9.80 10.05
N GLU A 47 -5.99 -10.89 9.56
CA GLU A 47 -5.97 -12.18 10.26
C GLU A 47 -5.32 -12.06 11.65
N LYS A 48 -4.30 -11.20 11.78
CA LYS A 48 -3.63 -10.92 13.05
C LYS A 48 -4.37 -9.89 13.91
N ASN A 49 -5.54 -9.43 13.45
CA ASN A 49 -6.34 -8.40 14.12
C ASN A 49 -5.57 -7.07 14.34
N ILE A 50 -4.63 -6.77 13.46
CA ILE A 50 -3.87 -5.51 13.46
C ILE A 50 -4.62 -4.51 12.60
N ARG A 51 -5.08 -3.41 13.21
CA ARG A 51 -5.83 -2.34 12.55
C ARG A 51 -5.62 -1.02 13.28
N LEU A 52 -5.89 0.09 12.60
CA LEU A 52 -5.90 1.40 13.25
C LEU A 52 -7.23 1.60 13.97
N GLU A 53 -7.18 2.07 15.22
CA GLU A 53 -8.39 2.35 16.01
C GLU A 53 -9.07 3.66 15.54
N ASN A 54 -8.27 4.66 15.13
CA ASN A 54 -8.74 5.98 14.71
C ASN A 54 -8.07 6.39 13.40
N GLY A 55 -8.72 6.12 12.27
CA GLY A 55 -8.23 6.55 10.96
C GLY A 55 -8.50 8.04 10.68
N ALA A 56 -7.52 8.72 10.10
CA ALA A 56 -7.60 10.15 9.79
C ALA A 56 -8.45 10.49 8.55
N GLY A 57 -8.86 9.48 7.81
CA GLY A 57 -9.47 9.64 6.48
C GLY A 57 -8.43 9.65 5.38
N TYR A 58 -8.64 8.82 4.36
CA TYR A 58 -7.66 8.59 3.31
C TYR A 58 -8.32 8.49 1.94
N LEU A 59 -7.58 8.90 0.90
CA LEU A 59 -7.82 8.38 -0.44
C LEU A 59 -7.18 7.00 -0.56
N TYR A 60 -7.78 6.12 -1.34
CA TYR A 60 -7.19 4.82 -1.65
C TYR A 60 -7.09 4.61 -3.15
N HIS A 61 -5.88 4.41 -3.63
CA HIS A 61 -5.62 3.98 -4.99
C HIS A 61 -5.51 2.47 -5.05
N ASP A 62 -6.51 1.84 -5.67
CA ASP A 62 -6.54 0.40 -5.91
C ASP A 62 -5.67 0.05 -7.12
N PRO A 63 -4.59 -0.73 -6.95
CA PRO A 63 -3.69 -1.05 -8.05
C PRO A 63 -4.36 -1.93 -9.12
N CYS A 64 -3.87 -1.85 -10.36
CA CYS A 64 -4.32 -2.73 -11.45
C CYS A 64 -4.12 -4.22 -11.11
N HIS A 65 -3.03 -4.53 -10.42
CA HIS A 65 -2.74 -5.84 -9.81
C HIS A 65 -2.83 -5.69 -8.31
N THR A 66 -4.06 -5.70 -7.78
CA THR A 66 -4.24 -5.67 -6.33
C THR A 66 -3.68 -6.95 -5.69
N PRO A 67 -2.91 -6.85 -4.61
CA PRO A 67 -2.43 -8.03 -3.89
C PRO A 67 -3.54 -8.70 -3.05
N MET A 68 -4.57 -7.95 -2.69
CA MET A 68 -5.71 -8.43 -1.90
C MET A 68 -6.59 -9.33 -2.78
N LYS A 69 -6.50 -10.63 -2.60
CA LYS A 69 -7.17 -11.63 -3.44
C LYS A 69 -8.30 -12.39 -2.74
N LEU A 70 -8.30 -12.39 -1.42
CA LEU A 70 -9.27 -13.15 -0.63
C LEU A 70 -10.55 -12.35 -0.37
N GLN A 71 -10.42 -11.02 -0.29
CA GLN A 71 -11.52 -10.12 0.02
C GLN A 71 -11.56 -8.93 -0.94
N ASP A 72 -12.68 -8.21 -0.92
CA ASP A 72 -12.79 -6.93 -1.62
C ASP A 72 -11.75 -5.92 -1.07
N PRO A 73 -10.90 -5.33 -1.93
CA PRO A 73 -9.84 -4.42 -1.49
C PRO A 73 -10.34 -3.24 -0.66
N MET A 74 -11.50 -2.66 -1.02
CA MET A 74 -12.05 -1.55 -0.25
C MET A 74 -12.52 -1.96 1.14
N LYS A 75 -13.07 -3.18 1.28
CA LYS A 75 -13.43 -3.72 2.60
C LYS A 75 -12.19 -3.94 3.45
N THR A 76 -11.15 -4.54 2.86
CA THR A 76 -9.87 -4.78 3.53
C THR A 76 -9.24 -3.46 4.00
N VAL A 77 -9.15 -2.46 3.12
CA VAL A 77 -8.56 -1.16 3.46
C VAL A 77 -9.36 -0.47 4.58
N LYS A 78 -10.69 -0.42 4.46
CA LYS A 78 -11.54 0.17 5.51
C LYS A 78 -11.39 -0.56 6.86
N ALA A 79 -11.27 -1.88 6.83
CA ALA A 79 -11.07 -2.65 8.04
C ALA A 79 -9.69 -2.39 8.71
N LEU A 80 -8.66 -2.03 7.91
CA LEU A 80 -7.32 -1.73 8.40
C LEU A 80 -7.18 -0.30 8.91
N VAL A 81 -7.68 0.70 8.16
CA VAL A 81 -7.39 2.12 8.42
C VAL A 81 -8.61 2.94 8.82
N GLY A 82 -9.78 2.32 8.92
CA GLY A 82 -11.05 2.97 9.28
C GLY A 82 -11.93 3.29 8.07
N ASP A 83 -13.19 3.61 8.34
CA ASP A 83 -14.22 3.75 7.29
C ASP A 83 -14.14 5.04 6.47
N ALA A 84 -13.37 6.03 6.91
CA ALA A 84 -13.23 7.30 6.20
C ALA A 84 -12.27 7.16 5.00
N VAL A 85 -12.60 6.27 4.07
CA VAL A 85 -11.80 6.01 2.88
C VAL A 85 -12.62 6.26 1.62
N VAL A 86 -12.06 7.07 0.71
CA VAL A 86 -12.61 7.32 -0.62
C VAL A 86 -11.71 6.65 -1.67
N LYS A 87 -12.30 5.84 -2.55
CA LYS A 87 -11.57 5.20 -3.63
C LYS A 87 -11.22 6.21 -4.71
N SER A 88 -9.94 6.31 -5.05
CA SER A 88 -9.45 7.11 -6.17
C SER A 88 -9.27 6.22 -7.40
N ALA A 89 -10.08 6.46 -8.42
CA ALA A 89 -10.04 5.73 -9.68
C ALA A 89 -8.82 6.10 -10.54
N ARG A 90 -8.75 5.55 -11.73
CA ARG A 90 -7.71 5.75 -12.76
C ARG A 90 -6.32 5.23 -12.39
N CYS A 91 -5.54 4.93 -13.42
CA CYS A 91 -4.18 4.39 -13.31
C CYS A 91 -3.20 5.43 -12.74
N CYS A 92 -2.19 4.96 -11.98
CA CYS A 92 -1.10 5.79 -11.48
C CYS A 92 -0.07 6.19 -12.56
N GLY A 93 -0.07 5.51 -13.71
CA GLY A 93 0.84 5.79 -14.82
C GLY A 93 2.26 5.24 -14.70
N GLU A 94 2.54 4.37 -13.72
CA GLU A 94 3.91 3.92 -13.43
C GLU A 94 4.20 2.45 -13.76
N SER A 95 3.18 1.66 -14.07
CA SER A 95 3.33 0.21 -14.31
C SER A 95 4.40 -0.11 -15.34
N GLY A 96 5.25 -1.10 -15.05
CA GLY A 96 6.23 -1.62 -15.99
C GLY A 96 7.23 -0.59 -16.52
N THR A 97 7.61 0.40 -15.69
CA THR A 97 8.52 1.47 -16.09
C THR A 97 7.96 2.40 -17.21
N LEU A 98 6.62 2.50 -17.30
CA LEU A 98 5.96 3.31 -18.34
C LEU A 98 6.47 4.76 -18.37
N GLY A 99 6.76 5.33 -17.19
CA GLY A 99 7.30 6.68 -17.07
C GLY A 99 8.67 6.87 -17.74
N VAL A 100 9.44 5.80 -17.91
CA VAL A 100 10.76 5.81 -18.56
C VAL A 100 10.66 5.40 -20.03
N THR A 101 9.91 4.36 -20.33
CA THR A 101 9.83 3.79 -21.68
C THR A 101 8.91 4.56 -22.61
N ARG A 102 7.83 5.13 -22.09
CA ARG A 102 6.84 5.91 -22.82
C ARG A 102 6.38 7.13 -22.01
N PRO A 103 7.28 8.12 -21.82
CA PRO A 103 6.97 9.31 -21.02
C PRO A 103 5.79 10.12 -21.56
N ASP A 104 5.60 10.10 -22.88
CA ASP A 104 4.47 10.71 -23.58
C ASP A 104 3.12 10.15 -23.08
N ILE A 105 3.00 8.83 -23.01
CA ILE A 105 1.78 8.15 -22.51
C ILE A 105 1.64 8.33 -21.00
N SER A 106 2.72 8.12 -20.25
CA SER A 106 2.73 8.26 -18.79
C SER A 106 2.25 9.65 -18.37
N THR A 107 2.73 10.70 -19.02
CA THR A 107 2.32 12.09 -18.76
C THR A 107 0.81 12.28 -18.97
N GLN A 108 0.25 11.76 -20.07
CA GLN A 108 -1.19 11.85 -20.33
C GLN A 108 -2.02 11.09 -19.27
N VAL A 109 -1.55 9.91 -18.83
CA VAL A 109 -2.20 9.15 -17.77
C VAL A 109 -2.15 9.93 -16.45
N ARG A 110 -1.02 10.57 -16.15
CA ARG A 110 -0.83 11.38 -14.94
C ARG A 110 -1.77 12.59 -14.89
N PHE A 111 -1.91 13.34 -15.99
CA PHE A 111 -2.87 14.45 -16.06
C PHE A 111 -4.30 14.01 -15.74
N ARG A 112 -4.74 12.89 -16.32
CA ARG A 112 -6.07 12.34 -16.03
C ARG A 112 -6.23 11.88 -14.59
N LYS A 113 -5.17 11.35 -13.99
CA LYS A 113 -5.17 10.97 -12.58
C LYS A 113 -5.24 12.19 -11.67
N GLU A 114 -4.52 13.27 -12.01
CA GLU A 114 -4.57 14.53 -11.28
C GLU A 114 -5.99 15.13 -11.26
N GLU A 115 -6.67 15.16 -12.40
CA GLU A 115 -8.06 15.61 -12.48
C GLU A 115 -8.98 14.82 -11.55
N GLU A 116 -8.74 13.51 -11.45
CA GLU A 116 -9.49 12.64 -10.54
C GLU A 116 -9.17 12.94 -9.07
N LEU A 117 -7.89 13.09 -8.73
CA LEU A 117 -7.45 13.39 -7.38
C LEU A 117 -8.07 14.69 -6.83
N ARG A 118 -8.25 15.72 -7.66
CA ARG A 118 -8.92 16.96 -7.28
C ARG A 118 -10.40 16.76 -6.91
N LYS A 119 -11.09 15.86 -7.61
CA LYS A 119 -12.47 15.49 -7.29
C LYS A 119 -12.54 14.66 -6.02
N ASP A 120 -11.62 13.69 -5.92
CA ASP A 120 -11.53 12.78 -4.78
C ASP A 120 -11.18 13.52 -3.49
N GLU A 121 -10.34 14.56 -3.57
CA GLU A 121 -10.05 15.45 -2.46
C GLU A 121 -11.33 16.09 -1.92
N THR A 122 -12.14 16.67 -2.79
CA THR A 122 -13.42 17.27 -2.38
C THR A 122 -14.32 16.26 -1.70
N ALA A 123 -14.42 15.05 -2.25
CA ALA A 123 -15.22 13.97 -1.68
C ALA A 123 -14.69 13.53 -0.32
N LEU A 124 -13.34 13.41 -0.16
CA LEU A 124 -12.74 13.03 1.11
C LEU A 124 -12.96 14.10 2.19
N ARG A 125 -12.78 15.38 1.86
CA ARG A 125 -13.04 16.47 2.81
C ARG A 125 -14.50 16.47 3.28
N ALA A 126 -15.46 16.19 2.40
CA ALA A 126 -16.85 16.04 2.77
C ALA A 126 -17.08 14.86 3.74
N VAL A 127 -16.44 13.71 3.49
CA VAL A 127 -16.51 12.53 4.38
C VAL A 127 -15.85 12.82 5.74
N GLN A 128 -14.72 13.49 5.76
CA GLN A 128 -14.04 13.89 6.99
C GLN A 128 -14.91 14.85 7.81
N ALA A 129 -15.45 15.89 7.19
CA ALA A 129 -16.35 16.85 7.84
C ALA A 129 -17.59 16.19 8.44
N ALA A 130 -18.23 15.28 7.72
CA ALA A 130 -19.40 14.54 8.19
C ALA A 130 -19.11 13.65 9.42
N ARG A 131 -17.84 13.27 9.61
CA ARG A 131 -17.37 12.43 10.73
C ARG A 131 -16.67 13.21 11.84
N GLY A 132 -16.58 14.53 11.73
CA GLY A 132 -15.87 15.37 12.70
C GLY A 132 -14.35 15.14 12.71
N LEU A 133 -13.78 14.59 11.63
CA LEU A 133 -12.36 14.29 11.50
C LEU A 133 -11.56 15.45 10.87
N ALA A 134 -12.23 16.49 10.37
CA ALA A 134 -11.60 17.49 9.56
C ALA A 134 -10.88 18.57 10.37
N ALA A 135 -9.58 18.68 10.17
CA ALA A 135 -8.93 19.99 10.13
C ALA A 135 -8.97 20.49 8.67
N PRO A 136 -9.48 21.69 8.38
CA PRO A 136 -9.59 22.21 7.00
C PRO A 136 -8.26 22.25 6.25
N ASP A 137 -7.16 22.37 6.97
CA ASP A 137 -5.78 22.51 6.46
C ASP A 137 -4.94 21.23 6.65
N ALA A 138 -5.56 20.12 7.03
CA ALA A 138 -4.81 18.86 7.16
C ALA A 138 -4.38 18.34 5.79
N ASP A 139 -3.10 17.94 5.70
CA ASP A 139 -2.55 17.28 4.53
C ASP A 139 -3.37 16.02 4.21
N LEU A 140 -3.71 15.86 2.94
CA LEU A 140 -4.40 14.67 2.48
C LEU A 140 -3.40 13.59 2.16
N LYS A 141 -3.75 12.35 2.50
CA LYS A 141 -2.96 11.16 2.13
C LYS A 141 -3.72 10.27 1.17
N ILE A 142 -2.98 9.81 0.15
CA ILE A 142 -3.43 8.70 -0.69
C ILE A 142 -2.62 7.45 -0.35
N LEU A 143 -3.34 6.41 0.02
CA LEU A 143 -2.77 5.11 0.32
C LEU A 143 -2.85 4.19 -0.89
N THR A 144 -1.88 3.32 -1.02
CA THR A 144 -1.89 2.25 -2.02
C THR A 144 -1.32 0.95 -1.45
N SER A 145 -1.69 -0.16 -2.06
CA SER A 145 -1.17 -1.50 -1.74
C SER A 145 -0.13 -1.99 -2.76
N CYS A 146 0.44 -1.09 -3.57
CA CYS A 146 1.42 -1.43 -4.60
C CYS A 146 2.63 -0.49 -4.55
N PRO A 147 3.86 -1.00 -4.41
CA PRO A 147 5.08 -0.18 -4.37
C PRO A 147 5.30 0.65 -5.65
N SER A 148 4.99 0.09 -6.83
CA SER A 148 5.09 0.83 -8.09
C SER A 148 4.07 1.96 -8.17
N CYS A 149 2.85 1.73 -7.69
CA CYS A 149 1.85 2.79 -7.62
C CYS A 149 2.25 3.87 -6.62
N LEU A 150 2.87 3.51 -5.49
CA LEU A 150 3.41 4.48 -4.55
C LEU A 150 4.42 5.41 -5.25
N GLN A 151 5.36 4.86 -6.01
CA GLN A 151 6.33 5.65 -6.76
C GLN A 151 5.65 6.62 -7.75
N GLY A 152 4.65 6.14 -8.51
CA GLY A 152 3.91 7.00 -9.43
C GLY A 152 3.11 8.09 -8.74
N LEU A 153 2.46 7.76 -7.61
CA LEU A 153 1.66 8.70 -6.83
C LEU A 153 2.51 9.73 -6.08
N SER A 154 3.70 9.37 -5.61
CA SER A 154 4.61 10.31 -4.92
C SER A 154 5.04 11.48 -5.80
N ARG A 155 5.07 11.30 -7.12
CA ARG A 155 5.40 12.38 -8.06
C ARG A 155 4.37 13.52 -8.09
N TYR A 156 3.13 13.26 -7.66
CA TYR A 156 2.12 14.34 -7.60
C TYR A 156 2.39 15.35 -6.48
N GLY A 157 3.05 14.94 -5.39
CA GLY A 157 3.51 15.85 -4.35
C GLY A 157 4.65 16.76 -4.80
N GLU A 158 5.51 16.26 -5.71
CA GLU A 158 6.66 17.00 -6.23
C GLU A 158 6.27 17.93 -7.39
N ASP A 159 5.44 17.46 -8.32
CA ASP A 159 5.04 18.19 -9.52
C ASP A 159 3.94 19.22 -9.25
N LEU A 160 3.03 18.93 -8.36
CA LEU A 160 1.99 19.84 -7.92
C LEU A 160 2.54 20.71 -6.79
N LYS A 161 3.13 21.84 -7.12
CA LYS A 161 3.65 22.85 -6.19
C LYS A 161 2.64 23.32 -5.11
N SER A 162 1.46 22.73 -5.07
CA SER A 162 0.39 23.01 -4.12
C SER A 162 0.38 22.10 -2.90
N GLY A 163 1.30 21.12 -2.78
CA GLY A 163 1.40 20.26 -1.60
C GLY A 163 0.15 19.42 -1.30
N LEU A 164 -0.64 19.12 -2.33
CA LEU A 164 -2.01 18.62 -2.18
C LEU A 164 -2.12 17.22 -1.60
N LEU A 165 -1.10 16.38 -1.77
CA LEU A 165 -1.29 14.96 -1.48
C LEU A 165 0.03 14.26 -1.15
N GLU A 166 0.12 13.72 0.04
CA GLU A 166 1.16 12.77 0.41
C GLU A 166 0.73 11.35 0.00
N ALA A 167 1.57 10.66 -0.77
CA ALA A 167 1.34 9.25 -1.11
C ALA A 167 2.08 8.35 -0.12
N ASP A 168 1.42 7.29 0.35
CA ASP A 168 2.05 6.32 1.23
C ASP A 168 1.57 4.89 0.96
N TYR A 169 2.36 3.93 1.40
CA TYR A 169 1.98 2.52 1.39
C TYR A 169 1.16 2.20 2.65
N ILE A 170 0.04 1.50 2.52
CA ILE A 170 -0.89 1.26 3.64
C ILE A 170 -0.17 0.77 4.90
N VAL A 171 0.69 -0.23 4.75
CA VAL A 171 1.40 -0.85 5.90
C VAL A 171 2.40 0.12 6.53
N VAL A 172 3.01 1.01 5.74
CA VAL A 172 3.95 2.04 6.23
C VAL A 172 3.20 3.07 7.05
N GLU A 173 2.05 3.56 6.57
CA GLU A 173 1.20 4.48 7.34
C GLU A 173 0.70 3.82 8.63
N MET A 174 0.27 2.55 8.56
CA MET A 174 -0.12 1.81 9.77
C MET A 174 1.04 1.69 10.76
N ALA A 175 2.24 1.34 10.29
CA ALA A 175 3.43 1.25 11.14
C ALA A 175 3.73 2.60 11.81
N ARG A 176 3.66 3.70 11.06
CA ARG A 176 3.85 5.05 11.58
C ARG A 176 2.85 5.39 12.70
N LYS A 177 1.56 5.06 12.50
CA LYS A 177 0.51 5.32 13.49
C LYS A 177 0.58 4.42 14.72
N ILE A 178 1.02 3.18 14.57
CA ILE A 178 1.08 2.20 15.68
C ILE A 178 2.40 2.31 16.45
N LEU A 179 3.52 2.47 15.74
CA LEU A 179 4.88 2.41 16.31
C LEU A 179 5.50 3.80 16.53
N GLY A 180 4.88 4.87 16.01
CA GLY A 180 5.39 6.24 16.07
C GLY A 180 6.20 6.65 14.84
N GLU A 181 6.39 7.97 14.68
CA GLU A 181 7.03 8.55 13.48
C GLU A 181 8.48 8.07 13.26
N ASN A 182 9.19 7.73 14.32
CA ASN A 182 10.59 7.31 14.27
C ASN A 182 10.78 5.78 14.13
N TRP A 183 9.72 5.03 13.87
CA TRP A 183 9.78 3.57 13.84
C TRP A 183 10.82 3.03 12.85
N MET A 184 10.95 3.61 11.68
CA MET A 184 11.86 3.13 10.64
C MET A 184 13.35 3.36 11.00
N PRO A 185 13.78 4.58 11.40
CA PRO A 185 15.14 4.78 11.90
C PRO A 185 15.50 3.86 13.08
N GLU A 186 14.59 3.64 14.00
CA GLU A 186 14.79 2.75 15.14
C GLU A 186 14.90 1.28 14.70
N TYR A 187 14.07 0.87 13.75
CA TYR A 187 14.15 -0.47 13.16
C TYR A 187 15.49 -0.68 12.45
N VAL A 188 15.91 0.25 11.59
CA VAL A 188 17.18 0.20 10.87
C VAL A 188 18.36 0.15 11.85
N LYS A 189 18.32 0.96 12.92
CA LYS A 189 19.35 0.92 13.96
C LYS A 189 19.45 -0.45 14.64
N ARG A 190 18.33 -1.06 14.97
CA ARG A 190 18.30 -2.42 15.57
C ARG A 190 18.77 -3.49 14.59
N ALA A 191 18.36 -3.39 13.32
CA ALA A 191 18.79 -4.28 12.26
C ALA A 191 20.31 -4.24 12.07
N ASN A 192 20.89 -3.06 11.98
CA ASN A 192 22.34 -2.86 11.84
C ASN A 192 23.14 -3.29 13.09
N ALA A 193 22.50 -3.35 14.23
CA ALA A 193 23.11 -3.89 15.46
C ALA A 193 23.06 -5.44 15.56
N GLY A 194 22.76 -6.14 14.46
CA GLY A 194 22.71 -7.60 14.38
C GLY A 194 21.37 -8.21 14.79
N GLY A 195 20.29 -7.38 14.89
CA GLY A 195 18.96 -7.86 15.26
C GLY A 195 18.31 -8.76 14.22
N ILE A 196 18.61 -8.58 12.94
CA ILE A 196 18.05 -9.38 11.84
C ILE A 196 18.81 -10.69 11.64
N GLU A 197 20.12 -10.72 11.85
CA GLU A 197 20.92 -11.95 11.69
C GLU A 197 20.48 -13.08 12.63
N ARG A 198 19.89 -12.73 13.77
CA ARG A 198 19.32 -13.71 14.71
C ARG A 198 17.99 -14.32 14.27
N VAL A 199 17.33 -13.74 13.28
CA VAL A 199 16.04 -14.22 12.75
C VAL A 199 16.23 -15.09 11.51
N LEU A 200 17.38 -15.01 10.86
CA LEU A 200 17.71 -15.71 9.61
C LEU A 200 18.67 -16.92 9.80
N VAL A 201 19.07 -17.21 11.02
CA VAL A 201 19.93 -18.37 11.36
C VAL A 201 19.13 -19.49 11.97
#